data_7d418908eb61017f57dfd838895931d2
#
_entry.id   7d418908eb61017f57dfd838895931d2
#
_cell.length_a   1.000
_cell.length_b   1.000
_cell.length_c   1.000
_cell.angle_alpha   90.00
_cell.angle_beta   90.00
_cell.angle_gamma   90.00
#
_symmetry.space_group_name_H-M   'P 1'
#
loop_
_entity.id
_entity.type
_entity.pdbx_description
1 polymer ?
#
loop_
_entity_poly.entity_id
_entity_poly.type
_entity_poly.pdbx_seq_one_letter_code
_entity_poly.pdbx_strand_id
1 'polypeptide(L)'
;MSLTQGSEPLYIVDGFEMSNALENIDVNDIESIDVLKDASSTAIYGARGSNGIILITTKSGHKGKTQINYNTYFAFDVLSKKLDMMSNAADFVKYQYEMAALNGKASIWSNVFDNGKATDEADFYTGVYDRIESNYANAASLDWQDEVFGGSAFKQNHNINITTGTDKTQVMLSYNYYNQDGLLANHNDKKNSFRAKVNSELYKGIRLDVNTMFSGRSVHGGGAYSGMKSVLLQPITGGTMFTLDQLLNEQTYPDFSSLDSSYDTANPLIQNLASTSKKHSRLFTVNAGLEFDFLKHFTWRTAGSYTWSNAKSTSFADERSTSYIMDPVNTGINGSIGNSESYKWQVTNTLNYHQTFAKKHKITALLGQETTYSESESNSMTLNKFPVPNHGLDDISVANVKEKSSGHSHSGIVSFFGRLNYNYDERYILTASLRADGSSNFAPDHRWGWF
;
A
#
# COMPACT_ATOMS: atom_id res chain seq x y z
N MET A 1 4.65 -10.37 19.50
CA MET A 1 3.67 -10.08 18.44
C MET A 1 2.31 -9.94 19.09
N SER A 2 1.59 -8.86 18.83
CA SER A 2 0.21 -8.70 19.30
C SER A 2 -0.73 -9.48 18.37
N LEU A 3 -1.70 -10.19 18.93
CA LEU A 3 -2.74 -10.89 18.14
C LEU A 3 -3.81 -9.94 17.59
N THR A 4 -3.87 -8.71 18.11
CA THR A 4 -4.94 -7.75 17.82
C THR A 4 -4.44 -6.40 17.29
N GLN A 5 -3.14 -6.16 17.29
CA GLN A 5 -2.52 -4.93 16.79
C GLN A 5 -1.50 -5.25 15.70
N GLY A 6 -1.33 -4.33 14.74
CA GLY A 6 -0.37 -4.48 13.65
C GLY A 6 1.05 -4.79 14.16
N SER A 7 1.78 -5.60 13.41
CA SER A 7 3.18 -5.98 13.70
C SER A 7 4.21 -5.07 13.02
N GLU A 8 3.78 -3.95 12.46
CA GLU A 8 4.66 -3.04 11.73
C GLU A 8 5.60 -2.29 12.68
N PRO A 9 6.87 -2.11 12.30
CA PRO A 9 7.81 -1.30 13.05
C PRO A 9 7.44 0.18 13.01
N LEU A 10 7.89 0.94 14.00
CA LEU A 10 7.77 2.38 14.01
C LEU A 10 8.84 3.00 13.11
N TYR A 11 8.43 3.77 12.11
CA TYR A 11 9.35 4.51 11.26
C TYR A 11 9.59 5.91 11.82
N ILE A 12 10.85 6.28 12.00
CA ILE A 12 11.29 7.61 12.42
C ILE A 12 12.17 8.19 11.32
N VAL A 13 11.72 9.27 10.70
CA VAL A 13 12.42 9.97 9.63
C VAL A 13 12.91 11.32 10.14
N ASP A 14 14.24 11.50 10.14
CA ASP A 14 14.90 12.72 10.65
C ASP A 14 14.39 13.14 12.05
N GLY A 15 14.06 12.14 12.90
CA GLY A 15 13.62 12.34 14.28
C GLY A 15 12.11 12.42 14.49
N PHE A 16 11.29 12.33 13.43
CA PHE A 16 9.83 12.39 13.51
C PHE A 16 9.18 11.12 13.00
N GLU A 17 8.08 10.74 13.63
CA GLU A 17 7.30 9.59 13.20
C GLU A 17 6.61 9.84 11.84
N MET A 18 6.82 8.93 10.90
CA MET A 18 6.21 8.96 9.58
C MET A 18 5.61 7.59 9.24
N SER A 19 4.31 7.53 9.03
CA SER A 19 3.65 6.33 8.52
C SER A 19 4.02 6.09 7.06
N ASN A 20 4.20 4.82 6.66
CA ASN A 20 4.52 4.44 5.29
C ASN A 20 5.76 5.17 4.71
N ALA A 21 6.79 5.36 5.55
CA ALA A 21 7.98 6.14 5.16
C ALA A 21 8.65 5.63 3.88
N LEU A 22 8.79 4.30 3.73
CA LEU A 22 9.43 3.68 2.56
C LEU A 22 8.61 3.81 1.27
N GLU A 23 7.30 4.03 1.36
CA GLU A 23 6.48 4.31 0.18
C GLU A 23 6.58 5.78 -0.28
N ASN A 24 6.84 6.69 0.66
CA ASN A 24 6.81 8.12 0.41
C ASN A 24 8.18 8.71 0.07
N ILE A 25 9.26 8.17 0.66
CA ILE A 25 10.63 8.64 0.45
C ILE A 25 11.27 7.84 -0.69
N ASP A 26 11.94 8.53 -1.60
CA ASP A 26 12.77 7.86 -2.62
C ASP A 26 14.06 7.34 -2.00
N VAL A 27 14.49 6.13 -2.41
CA VAL A 27 15.73 5.50 -1.88
C VAL A 27 16.96 6.38 -2.14
N ASN A 28 16.96 7.15 -3.23
CA ASN A 28 18.06 8.05 -3.56
C ASN A 28 18.16 9.24 -2.60
N ASP A 29 17.12 9.53 -1.81
CA ASP A 29 17.10 10.58 -0.79
C ASP A 29 17.49 10.06 0.60
N ILE A 30 17.69 8.76 0.75
CA ILE A 30 18.10 8.14 2.02
C ILE A 30 19.62 8.13 2.14
N GLU A 31 20.12 8.54 3.29
CA GLU A 31 21.54 8.46 3.67
C GLU A 31 21.85 7.20 4.47
N SER A 32 21.05 6.90 5.50
CA SER A 32 21.17 5.68 6.28
C SER A 32 19.83 5.15 6.77
N ILE A 33 19.77 3.85 7.01
CA ILE A 33 18.67 3.17 7.69
C ILE A 33 19.27 2.37 8.84
N ASP A 34 18.84 2.67 10.06
CA ASP A 34 19.24 1.99 11.27
C ASP A 34 18.05 1.28 11.91
N VAL A 35 18.24 0.04 12.35
CA VAL A 35 17.16 -0.76 12.95
C VAL A 35 17.44 -0.97 14.43
N LEU A 36 16.58 -0.39 15.28
CA LEU A 36 16.66 -0.55 16.73
C LEU A 36 15.76 -1.70 17.18
N LYS A 37 16.37 -2.74 17.74
CA LYS A 37 15.66 -3.95 18.21
C LYS A 37 15.83 -4.19 19.72
N ASP A 38 16.77 -3.50 20.36
CA ASP A 38 17.02 -3.67 21.79
C ASP A 38 16.15 -2.74 22.64
N ALA A 39 15.76 -3.21 23.82
CA ALA A 39 14.88 -2.50 24.72
C ALA A 39 15.42 -1.15 25.17
N SER A 40 16.75 -1.00 25.32
CA SER A 40 17.35 0.24 25.78
C SER A 40 17.30 1.34 24.73
N SER A 41 17.48 0.99 23.47
CA SER A 41 17.37 1.92 22.33
C SER A 41 15.94 2.33 22.06
N THR A 42 14.97 1.40 22.24
CA THR A 42 13.54 1.65 21.95
C THR A 42 12.80 2.33 23.10
N ALA A 43 13.31 2.32 24.32
CA ALA A 43 12.67 2.85 25.52
C ALA A 43 12.23 4.33 25.41
N ILE A 44 12.99 5.18 24.70
CA ILE A 44 12.64 6.59 24.49
C ILE A 44 11.40 6.78 23.60
N TYR A 45 10.98 5.75 22.87
CA TYR A 45 9.79 5.76 21.99
C TYR A 45 8.57 5.11 22.66
N GLY A 46 8.73 4.57 23.89
CA GLY A 46 7.66 3.98 24.70
C GLY A 46 6.99 2.79 24.04
N ALA A 47 5.70 2.59 24.32
CA ALA A 47 4.90 1.49 23.79
C ALA A 47 4.91 1.42 22.24
N ARG A 48 5.04 2.55 21.56
CA ARG A 48 5.08 2.61 20.08
C ARG A 48 6.29 1.90 19.48
N GLY A 49 7.40 1.79 20.24
CA GLY A 49 8.61 1.10 19.82
C GLY A 49 8.62 -0.42 20.06
N SER A 50 7.52 -1.01 20.56
CA SER A 50 7.45 -2.43 20.95
C SER A 50 7.70 -3.42 19.80
N ASN A 51 7.39 -3.07 18.56
CA ASN A 51 7.63 -3.87 17.35
C ASN A 51 9.01 -3.60 16.70
N GLY A 52 9.87 -2.82 17.37
CA GLY A 52 11.12 -2.30 16.80
C GLY A 52 10.94 -0.96 16.11
N ILE A 53 12.07 -0.31 15.84
CA ILE A 53 12.09 1.02 15.24
C ILE A 53 13.05 1.01 14.06
N ILE A 54 12.61 1.63 12.97
CA ILE A 54 13.42 1.88 11.79
C ILE A 54 13.70 3.39 11.74
N LEU A 55 14.96 3.76 11.99
CA LEU A 55 15.43 5.13 11.87
C LEU A 55 15.89 5.37 10.44
N ILE A 56 15.31 6.34 9.76
CA ILE A 56 15.70 6.76 8.43
C ILE A 56 16.31 8.16 8.53
N THR A 57 17.59 8.25 8.20
CA THR A 57 18.26 9.53 8.02
C THR A 57 18.27 9.87 6.55
N THR A 58 17.79 11.05 6.23
CA THR A 58 17.72 11.49 4.85
C THR A 58 18.92 12.36 4.51
N LYS A 59 19.34 12.33 3.22
CA LYS A 59 20.42 13.16 2.71
C LYS A 59 20.23 14.62 3.03
N SER A 60 21.33 15.32 3.29
CA SER A 60 21.38 16.74 3.59
C SER A 60 22.25 17.47 2.59
N GLY A 61 22.15 18.78 2.53
CA GLY A 61 23.12 19.60 1.84
C GLY A 61 24.51 19.46 2.46
N HIS A 62 25.54 19.78 1.72
CA HIS A 62 26.92 19.78 2.20
C HIS A 62 27.63 21.07 1.81
N LYS A 63 28.69 21.40 2.57
CA LYS A 63 29.55 22.52 2.27
C LYS A 63 30.25 22.32 0.91
N GLY A 64 30.31 23.33 0.09
CA GLY A 64 31.09 23.36 -1.13
C GLY A 64 30.32 23.85 -2.34
N LYS A 65 30.84 23.50 -3.51
CA LYS A 65 30.20 23.85 -4.78
C LYS A 65 28.88 23.11 -4.93
N THR A 66 27.94 23.76 -5.60
CA THR A 66 26.67 23.12 -5.95
C THR A 66 26.91 21.83 -6.75
N GLN A 67 26.33 20.74 -6.29
CA GLN A 67 26.34 19.46 -6.97
C GLN A 67 24.91 19.14 -7.41
N ILE A 68 24.81 18.68 -8.65
CA ILE A 68 23.55 18.20 -9.24
C ILE A 68 23.76 16.73 -9.58
N ASN A 69 22.97 15.87 -8.96
CA ASN A 69 22.98 14.45 -9.21
C ASN A 69 21.66 14.06 -9.88
N TYR A 70 21.74 13.34 -10.98
CA TYR A 70 20.60 12.77 -11.66
C TYR A 70 20.77 11.26 -11.69
N ASN A 71 19.81 10.57 -11.05
CA ASN A 71 19.74 9.11 -11.03
C ASN A 71 18.49 8.66 -11.76
N THR A 72 18.65 7.71 -12.67
CA THR A 72 17.51 7.14 -13.39
C THR A 72 17.69 5.65 -13.57
N TYR A 73 16.59 4.93 -13.56
CA TYR A 73 16.56 3.56 -14.02
C TYR A 73 15.29 3.29 -14.83
N PHE A 74 15.41 2.34 -15.75
CA PHE A 74 14.33 1.76 -16.53
C PHE A 74 14.34 0.26 -16.30
N ALA A 75 13.18 -0.33 -16.13
CA ALA A 75 13.07 -1.76 -15.93
C ALA A 75 11.78 -2.29 -16.56
N PHE A 76 11.77 -3.59 -16.83
CA PHE A 76 10.59 -4.33 -17.25
C PHE A 76 10.32 -5.42 -16.22
N ASP A 77 9.14 -5.38 -15.64
CA ASP A 77 8.67 -6.45 -14.79
C ASP A 77 8.00 -7.52 -15.66
N VAL A 78 8.29 -8.78 -15.39
CA VAL A 78 7.71 -9.93 -16.07
C VAL A 78 7.26 -10.94 -15.02
N LEU A 79 6.33 -11.83 -15.38
CA LEU A 79 5.90 -12.89 -14.48
C LEU A 79 7.10 -13.81 -14.16
N SER A 80 7.48 -13.89 -12.90
CA SER A 80 8.66 -14.63 -12.45
C SER A 80 8.46 -16.14 -12.45
N LYS A 81 7.22 -16.62 -12.29
CA LYS A 81 6.85 -18.04 -12.26
C LYS A 81 5.40 -18.18 -12.68
N LYS A 82 5.15 -19.13 -13.59
CA LYS A 82 3.80 -19.60 -13.91
C LYS A 82 3.40 -20.70 -12.95
N LEU A 83 2.10 -20.77 -12.67
CA LEU A 83 1.49 -21.92 -12.03
C LEU A 83 1.39 -23.06 -13.05
N ASP A 84 1.53 -24.29 -12.59
CA ASP A 84 1.25 -25.45 -13.41
C ASP A 84 -0.26 -25.54 -13.58
N MET A 85 -0.72 -25.45 -14.84
CA MET A 85 -2.12 -25.33 -15.19
C MET A 85 -2.54 -26.48 -16.12
N MET A 86 -3.82 -26.81 -16.04
CA MET A 86 -4.43 -27.77 -16.94
C MET A 86 -4.55 -27.13 -18.33
N SER A 87 -3.62 -27.47 -19.23
CA SER A 87 -3.51 -26.88 -20.57
C SER A 87 -4.30 -27.64 -21.64
N ASN A 88 -4.83 -28.83 -21.34
CA ASN A 88 -5.61 -29.68 -22.26
C ASN A 88 -7.10 -29.52 -21.98
N ALA A 89 -7.88 -29.14 -23.00
CA ALA A 89 -9.31 -28.97 -22.87
C ALA A 89 -10.06 -30.24 -22.49
N ALA A 90 -9.65 -31.39 -23.06
CA ALA A 90 -10.28 -32.67 -22.71
C ALA A 90 -10.04 -33.08 -21.26
N ASP A 91 -8.83 -32.86 -20.73
CA ASP A 91 -8.51 -33.12 -19.31
C ASP A 91 -9.30 -32.18 -18.38
N PHE A 92 -9.47 -30.92 -18.75
CA PHE A 92 -10.32 -30.00 -18.01
C PHE A 92 -11.77 -30.46 -17.97
N VAL A 93 -12.32 -30.88 -19.11
CA VAL A 93 -13.72 -31.35 -19.20
C VAL A 93 -13.89 -32.67 -18.44
N LYS A 94 -12.91 -33.58 -18.46
CA LYS A 94 -12.90 -34.80 -17.62
C LYS A 94 -12.95 -34.42 -16.13
N TYR A 95 -12.13 -33.51 -15.72
CA TYR A 95 -12.14 -33.00 -14.32
C TYR A 95 -13.50 -32.44 -13.93
N GLN A 96 -14.10 -31.59 -14.80
CA GLN A 96 -15.44 -31.04 -14.56
C GLN A 96 -16.51 -32.11 -14.48
N TYR A 97 -16.42 -33.13 -15.33
CA TYR A 97 -17.30 -34.32 -15.28
C TYR A 97 -17.22 -35.04 -13.94
N GLU A 98 -16.02 -35.36 -13.50
CA GLU A 98 -15.80 -36.05 -12.22
C GLU A 98 -16.32 -35.24 -11.03
N MET A 99 -16.07 -33.94 -11.03
CA MET A 99 -16.60 -33.03 -9.99
C MET A 99 -18.13 -32.95 -10.01
N ALA A 100 -18.75 -32.93 -11.19
CA ALA A 100 -20.21 -32.94 -11.32
C ALA A 100 -20.81 -34.27 -10.85
N ALA A 101 -20.17 -35.39 -11.19
CA ALA A 101 -20.57 -36.73 -10.75
C ALA A 101 -20.57 -36.86 -9.22
N LEU A 102 -19.47 -36.43 -8.59
CA LEU A 102 -19.33 -36.44 -7.13
C LEU A 102 -20.36 -35.56 -6.40
N ASN A 103 -20.82 -34.53 -7.04
CA ASN A 103 -21.80 -33.58 -6.47
C ASN A 103 -23.25 -33.86 -6.91
N GLY A 104 -23.55 -34.96 -7.66
CA GLY A 104 -24.89 -35.29 -8.12
C GLY A 104 -25.46 -34.27 -9.14
N LYS A 105 -24.61 -33.61 -9.91
CA LYS A 105 -24.98 -32.54 -10.87
C LYS A 105 -24.80 -33.01 -12.34
N ALA A 106 -24.94 -34.29 -12.61
CA ALA A 106 -24.70 -34.88 -13.94
C ALA A 106 -25.49 -34.19 -15.06
N SER A 107 -26.79 -33.93 -14.85
CA SER A 107 -27.64 -33.28 -15.85
C SER A 107 -27.22 -31.86 -16.20
N ILE A 108 -26.79 -31.08 -15.22
CA ILE A 108 -26.33 -29.73 -15.43
C ILE A 108 -25.04 -29.78 -16.25
N TRP A 109 -24.10 -30.63 -15.87
CA TRP A 109 -22.85 -30.78 -16.58
C TRP A 109 -23.07 -31.21 -18.03
N SER A 110 -23.98 -32.20 -18.26
CA SER A 110 -24.30 -32.72 -19.58
C SER A 110 -24.84 -31.66 -20.52
N ASN A 111 -25.68 -30.75 -20.05
CA ASN A 111 -26.21 -29.64 -20.86
C ASN A 111 -25.10 -28.71 -21.35
N VAL A 112 -24.05 -28.49 -20.56
CA VAL A 112 -22.96 -27.58 -20.91
C VAL A 112 -21.91 -28.24 -21.79
N PHE A 113 -21.49 -29.46 -21.46
CA PHE A 113 -20.32 -30.09 -22.08
C PHE A 113 -20.63 -31.25 -22.99
N ASP A 114 -21.85 -31.81 -22.95
CA ASP A 114 -22.23 -33.01 -23.69
C ASP A 114 -23.54 -32.86 -24.50
N ASN A 115 -23.96 -31.63 -24.78
CA ASN A 115 -25.18 -31.33 -25.56
C ASN A 115 -26.45 -32.04 -25.06
N GLY A 116 -26.58 -32.20 -23.74
CA GLY A 116 -27.73 -32.83 -23.12
C GLY A 116 -27.81 -34.36 -23.31
N LYS A 117 -26.74 -35.02 -23.77
CA LYS A 117 -26.78 -36.45 -24.10
C LYS A 117 -26.82 -37.35 -22.87
N ALA A 118 -26.15 -36.99 -21.79
CA ALA A 118 -26.20 -37.77 -20.55
C ALA A 118 -27.27 -37.22 -19.64
N THR A 119 -28.44 -37.85 -19.61
CA THR A 119 -29.61 -37.37 -18.86
C THR A 119 -29.83 -38.07 -17.54
N ASP A 120 -29.25 -39.25 -17.35
CA ASP A 120 -29.31 -40.03 -16.12
C ASP A 120 -27.92 -40.53 -15.66
N GLU A 121 -27.87 -41.10 -14.46
CA GLU A 121 -26.64 -41.56 -13.83
C GLU A 121 -25.99 -42.73 -14.59
N ALA A 122 -26.77 -43.59 -15.24
CA ALA A 122 -26.26 -44.71 -16.00
C ALA A 122 -25.59 -44.23 -17.31
N ASP A 123 -26.25 -43.34 -18.04
CA ASP A 123 -25.69 -42.72 -19.25
C ASP A 123 -24.49 -41.86 -18.94
N PHE A 124 -24.44 -41.30 -17.73
CA PHE A 124 -23.36 -40.43 -17.28
C PHE A 124 -22.01 -41.19 -17.24
N TYR A 125 -22.00 -42.44 -16.76
CA TYR A 125 -20.78 -43.22 -16.67
C TYR A 125 -20.43 -43.97 -17.97
N THR A 126 -21.38 -44.21 -18.86
CA THR A 126 -21.18 -45.03 -20.07
C THR A 126 -20.70 -44.19 -21.25
N GLY A 127 -19.43 -44.38 -21.66
CA GLY A 127 -18.86 -43.77 -22.86
C GLY A 127 -18.65 -42.24 -22.75
N VAL A 128 -18.77 -41.62 -21.56
CA VAL A 128 -18.58 -40.21 -21.38
C VAL A 128 -17.16 -39.77 -21.70
N TYR A 129 -16.16 -40.52 -21.26
CA TYR A 129 -14.77 -40.24 -21.57
C TYR A 129 -14.46 -40.25 -23.06
N ASP A 130 -15.05 -41.23 -23.80
CA ASP A 130 -14.90 -41.26 -25.25
C ASP A 130 -15.54 -40.10 -25.95
N ARG A 131 -16.69 -39.60 -25.45
CA ARG A 131 -17.35 -38.42 -25.97
C ARG A 131 -16.55 -37.17 -25.64
N ILE A 132 -16.00 -37.05 -24.42
CA ILE A 132 -15.14 -35.92 -24.05
C ILE A 132 -13.92 -35.91 -24.98
N GLU A 133 -13.26 -37.02 -25.15
CA GLU A 133 -12.10 -37.13 -26.03
C GLU A 133 -12.45 -36.73 -27.47
N SER A 134 -13.55 -37.30 -28.00
CA SER A 134 -14.01 -36.99 -29.35
C SER A 134 -14.33 -35.49 -29.56
N ASN A 135 -14.92 -34.86 -28.55
CA ASN A 135 -15.37 -33.45 -28.68
C ASN A 135 -14.28 -32.43 -28.37
N TYR A 136 -13.33 -32.80 -27.47
CA TYR A 136 -12.42 -31.79 -26.90
C TYR A 136 -10.93 -32.12 -27.10
N ALA A 137 -10.51 -33.28 -27.63
CA ALA A 137 -9.10 -33.59 -27.80
C ALA A 137 -8.33 -32.58 -28.68
N ASN A 138 -9.03 -32.03 -29.65
CA ASN A 138 -8.46 -31.00 -30.56
C ASN A 138 -9.01 -29.57 -30.28
N ALA A 139 -9.72 -29.38 -29.17
CA ALA A 139 -10.22 -28.06 -28.83
C ALA A 139 -9.05 -27.17 -28.39
N ALA A 140 -9.06 -25.93 -28.86
CA ALA A 140 -8.09 -24.94 -28.43
C ALA A 140 -8.23 -24.65 -26.94
N SER A 141 -7.09 -24.58 -26.25
CA SER A 141 -7.02 -24.09 -24.88
C SER A 141 -6.28 -22.75 -24.85
N LEU A 142 -6.66 -21.88 -23.95
CA LEU A 142 -6.01 -20.60 -23.74
C LEU A 142 -5.24 -20.63 -22.42
N ASP A 143 -3.97 -20.26 -22.44
CA ASP A 143 -3.22 -20.02 -21.22
C ASP A 143 -3.56 -18.62 -20.67
N TRP A 144 -4.52 -18.58 -19.77
CA TRP A 144 -4.95 -17.33 -19.14
C TRP A 144 -3.83 -16.61 -18.40
N GLN A 145 -2.80 -17.30 -17.96
CA GLN A 145 -1.63 -16.65 -17.34
C GLN A 145 -0.85 -15.87 -18.38
N ASP A 146 -0.69 -16.40 -19.58
CA ASP A 146 -0.04 -15.68 -20.67
C ASP A 146 -0.88 -14.51 -21.16
N GLU A 147 -2.19 -14.69 -21.32
CA GLU A 147 -3.07 -13.62 -21.77
C GLU A 147 -3.15 -12.47 -20.75
N VAL A 148 -3.18 -12.79 -19.46
CA VAL A 148 -3.36 -11.79 -18.40
C VAL A 148 -2.03 -11.22 -17.92
N PHE A 149 -0.97 -12.03 -17.82
CA PHE A 149 0.32 -11.67 -17.24
C PHE A 149 1.52 -11.89 -18.16
N GLY A 150 1.32 -12.43 -19.37
CA GLY A 150 2.40 -12.80 -20.29
C GLY A 150 3.14 -11.61 -20.90
N GLY A 151 2.61 -10.41 -20.72
CA GLY A 151 3.27 -9.18 -21.14
C GLY A 151 4.42 -8.76 -20.24
N SER A 152 5.01 -7.63 -20.56
CA SER A 152 6.00 -6.94 -19.73
C SER A 152 5.46 -5.58 -19.29
N ALA A 153 5.68 -5.23 -18.03
CA ALA A 153 5.28 -3.95 -17.47
C ALA A 153 6.48 -3.01 -17.38
N PHE A 154 6.38 -1.86 -18.01
CA PHE A 154 7.45 -0.87 -18.02
C PHE A 154 7.46 -0.06 -16.73
N LYS A 155 8.66 0.15 -16.19
CA LYS A 155 8.90 0.93 -14.98
C LYS A 155 10.05 1.91 -15.19
N GLN A 156 9.86 3.14 -14.73
CA GLN A 156 10.87 4.18 -14.77
C GLN A 156 10.90 4.98 -13.48
N ASN A 157 12.10 5.38 -13.10
CA ASN A 157 12.32 6.31 -11.99
C ASN A 157 13.34 7.36 -12.41
N HIS A 158 13.06 8.61 -12.07
CA HIS A 158 13.95 9.74 -12.32
C HIS A 158 14.07 10.54 -11.03
N ASN A 159 15.25 10.63 -10.47
CA ASN A 159 15.54 11.43 -9.30
C ASN A 159 16.60 12.48 -9.64
N ILE A 160 16.28 13.73 -9.41
CA ILE A 160 17.21 14.83 -9.48
C ILE A 160 17.42 15.39 -8.09
N ASN A 161 18.67 15.53 -7.69
CA ASN A 161 19.06 15.99 -6.36
C ASN A 161 20.10 17.10 -6.50
N ILE A 162 19.83 18.24 -5.87
CA ILE A 162 20.70 19.42 -5.87
C ILE A 162 21.13 19.67 -4.43
N THR A 163 22.43 19.64 -4.20
CA THR A 163 23.01 19.95 -2.89
C THR A 163 24.00 21.10 -3.00
N THR A 164 23.94 22.02 -2.05
CA THR A 164 24.83 23.18 -1.99
C THR A 164 24.96 23.64 -0.55
N GLY A 165 25.97 24.45 -0.27
CA GLY A 165 26.06 25.06 1.05
C GLY A 165 27.36 25.80 1.33
N THR A 166 27.27 26.59 2.39
CA THR A 166 28.39 27.26 3.04
C THR A 166 28.76 26.55 4.35
N ASP A 167 29.68 27.12 5.12
CA ASP A 167 29.97 26.63 6.48
C ASP A 167 28.76 26.74 7.43
N LYS A 168 27.87 27.70 7.18
CA LYS A 168 26.74 28.01 8.04
C LYS A 168 25.41 27.46 7.56
N THR A 169 25.20 27.42 6.24
CA THR A 169 23.92 27.00 5.69
C THR A 169 24.12 25.97 4.60
N GLN A 170 23.40 24.88 4.70
CA GLN A 170 23.41 23.76 3.76
C GLN A 170 21.99 23.52 3.27
N VAL A 171 21.84 23.33 1.97
CA VAL A 171 20.54 23.16 1.31
C VAL A 171 20.58 21.93 0.43
N MET A 172 19.52 21.15 0.49
CA MET A 172 19.25 20.05 -0.42
C MET A 172 17.85 20.21 -0.98
N LEU A 173 17.75 20.05 -2.30
CA LEU A 173 16.47 19.96 -3.03
C LEU A 173 16.46 18.67 -3.80
N SER A 174 15.35 17.95 -3.76
CA SER A 174 15.17 16.71 -4.52
C SER A 174 13.80 16.71 -5.19
N TYR A 175 13.76 16.19 -6.42
CA TYR A 175 12.54 15.87 -7.12
C TYR A 175 12.64 14.44 -7.65
N ASN A 176 11.60 13.66 -7.42
CA ASN A 176 11.49 12.29 -7.92
C ASN A 176 10.19 12.14 -8.73
N TYR A 177 10.33 11.53 -9.89
CA TYR A 177 9.26 11.02 -10.73
C TYR A 177 9.37 9.51 -10.83
N TYR A 178 8.33 8.81 -10.47
CA TYR A 178 8.19 7.35 -10.58
C TYR A 178 6.94 7.02 -11.38
N ASN A 179 7.05 6.08 -12.32
CA ASN A 179 5.92 5.52 -13.05
C ASN A 179 6.17 4.03 -13.29
N GLN A 180 5.19 3.22 -12.96
CA GLN A 180 5.21 1.78 -13.16
C GLN A 180 3.87 1.32 -13.72
N ASP A 181 3.91 0.66 -14.87
CA ASP A 181 2.77 -0.08 -15.38
C ASP A 181 2.66 -1.42 -14.65
N GLY A 182 1.45 -1.93 -14.49
CA GLY A 182 1.21 -3.26 -13.93
C GLY A 182 1.30 -4.33 -15.01
N LEU A 183 1.60 -5.57 -14.62
CA LEU A 183 1.47 -6.73 -15.51
C LEU A 183 0.02 -6.94 -15.95
N LEU A 184 -0.94 -6.59 -15.08
CA LEU A 184 -2.35 -6.54 -15.45
C LEU A 184 -2.62 -5.28 -16.28
N ALA A 185 -3.35 -5.42 -17.38
CA ALA A 185 -3.81 -4.28 -18.16
C ALA A 185 -4.56 -3.26 -17.28
N ASN A 186 -4.52 -1.99 -17.64
CA ASN A 186 -5.11 -0.88 -16.87
C ASN A 186 -4.57 -0.66 -15.44
N HIS A 187 -3.46 -1.29 -15.08
CA HIS A 187 -2.80 -0.99 -13.82
C HIS A 187 -1.62 -0.05 -14.03
N ASN A 188 -1.57 1.00 -13.24
CA ASN A 188 -0.47 1.97 -13.27
C ASN A 188 -0.31 2.61 -11.90
N ASP A 189 0.93 2.83 -11.48
CA ASP A 189 1.30 3.57 -10.27
C ASP A 189 2.26 4.69 -10.65
N LYS A 190 1.80 5.93 -10.46
CA LYS A 190 2.55 7.13 -10.78
C LYS A 190 2.71 7.98 -9.53
N LYS A 191 3.95 8.34 -9.21
CA LYS A 191 4.28 9.19 -8.06
C LYS A 191 5.19 10.35 -8.47
N ASN A 192 4.89 11.53 -7.94
CA ASN A 192 5.76 12.70 -7.97
C ASN A 192 6.04 13.11 -6.54
N SER A 193 7.28 13.32 -6.19
CA SER A 193 7.65 13.85 -4.87
C SER A 193 8.68 14.95 -4.98
N PHE A 194 8.52 15.94 -4.14
CA PHE A 194 9.45 17.05 -3.99
C PHE A 194 9.88 17.12 -2.54
N ARG A 195 11.16 17.39 -2.32
CA ARG A 195 11.71 17.54 -0.99
C ARG A 195 12.72 18.68 -0.93
N ALA A 196 12.69 19.42 0.17
CA ALA A 196 13.66 20.46 0.47
C ALA A 196 14.12 20.31 1.92
N LYS A 197 15.43 20.36 2.14
CA LYS A 197 16.04 20.33 3.47
C LYS A 197 17.05 21.44 3.60
N VAL A 198 16.94 22.19 4.69
CA VAL A 198 17.82 23.29 5.03
C VAL A 198 18.34 23.08 6.45
N ASN A 199 19.65 23.08 6.63
CA ASN A 199 20.32 23.14 7.91
C ASN A 199 21.10 24.43 7.97
N SER A 200 20.91 25.24 9.02
CA SER A 200 21.57 26.54 9.13
C SER A 200 22.02 26.85 10.56
N GLU A 201 23.24 27.27 10.72
CA GLU A 201 23.71 27.95 11.93
C GLU A 201 23.37 29.44 11.80
N LEU A 202 22.25 29.84 12.42
CA LEU A 202 21.75 31.22 12.39
C LEU A 202 22.67 32.16 13.15
N TYR A 203 23.17 31.68 14.28
CA TYR A 203 24.11 32.35 15.14
C TYR A 203 24.95 31.30 15.87
N LYS A 204 26.11 31.67 16.40
CA LYS A 204 26.96 30.76 17.16
C LYS A 204 26.16 30.06 18.29
N GLY A 205 26.01 28.76 18.19
CA GLY A 205 25.22 27.94 19.12
C GLY A 205 23.72 27.98 18.91
N ILE A 206 23.22 28.57 17.80
CA ILE A 206 21.79 28.53 17.41
C ILE A 206 21.70 27.91 16.03
N ARG A 207 21.11 26.73 15.96
CA ARG A 207 20.96 25.96 14.72
C ARG A 207 19.48 25.75 14.38
N LEU A 208 19.15 25.89 13.12
CA LEU A 208 17.83 25.63 12.53
C LEU A 208 17.95 24.47 11.54
N ASP A 209 17.09 23.50 11.65
CA ASP A 209 16.85 22.51 10.63
C ASP A 209 15.40 22.58 10.16
N VAL A 210 15.19 22.52 8.86
CA VAL A 210 13.87 22.47 8.23
C VAL A 210 13.91 21.42 7.14
N ASN A 211 12.95 20.49 7.16
CA ASN A 211 12.78 19.49 6.14
C ASN A 211 11.31 19.47 5.72
N THR A 212 11.03 19.68 4.45
CA THR A 212 9.67 19.63 3.90
C THR A 212 9.61 18.63 2.75
N MET A 213 8.49 17.93 2.67
CA MET A 213 8.21 16.98 1.61
C MET A 213 6.77 17.14 1.14
N PHE A 214 6.60 17.09 -0.17
CA PHE A 214 5.31 16.93 -0.82
C PHE A 214 5.36 15.70 -1.72
N SER A 215 4.33 14.85 -1.66
CA SER A 215 4.18 13.69 -2.54
C SER A 215 2.75 13.62 -3.09
N GLY A 216 2.63 13.41 -4.39
CA GLY A 216 1.37 13.11 -5.07
C GLY A 216 1.48 11.76 -5.77
N ARG A 217 0.61 10.80 -5.43
CA ARG A 217 0.56 9.46 -6.03
C ARG A 217 -0.81 9.22 -6.64
N SER A 218 -0.80 8.64 -7.83
CA SER A 218 -2.00 8.18 -8.53
C SER A 218 -1.84 6.70 -8.84
N VAL A 219 -2.69 5.88 -8.26
CA VAL A 219 -2.77 4.44 -8.56
C VAL A 219 -4.05 4.23 -9.36
N HIS A 220 -3.92 3.57 -10.50
CA HIS A 220 -5.01 3.15 -11.34
C HIS A 220 -4.96 1.62 -11.43
N GLY A 221 -6.11 0.96 -11.34
CA GLY A 221 -6.23 -0.48 -11.43
C GLY A 221 -7.55 -0.88 -12.09
N GLY A 222 -7.55 -2.09 -12.63
CA GLY A 222 -8.74 -2.74 -13.16
C GLY A 222 -9.42 -3.62 -12.13
N GLY A 223 -10.27 -4.52 -12.60
CA GLY A 223 -11.09 -5.41 -11.81
C GLY A 223 -10.37 -6.36 -10.89
N ALA A 224 -11.15 -7.06 -10.09
CA ALA A 224 -10.68 -7.80 -8.94
C ALA A 224 -9.73 -8.97 -9.29
N TYR A 225 -8.51 -8.89 -8.78
CA TYR A 225 -7.54 -9.98 -8.80
C TYR A 225 -8.06 -11.28 -8.15
N SER A 226 -8.97 -11.17 -7.17
CA SER A 226 -9.49 -12.32 -6.43
C SER A 226 -10.31 -13.30 -7.29
N GLY A 227 -11.02 -12.81 -8.32
CA GLY A 227 -11.77 -13.65 -9.25
C GLY A 227 -10.90 -14.40 -10.26
N MET A 228 -9.68 -13.92 -10.53
CA MET A 228 -8.80 -14.53 -11.53
C MET A 228 -8.21 -15.86 -11.11
N LYS A 229 -8.12 -16.14 -9.82
CA LYS A 229 -7.52 -17.39 -9.32
C LYS A 229 -8.32 -18.62 -9.78
N SER A 230 -9.64 -18.56 -9.81
CA SER A 230 -10.50 -19.65 -10.30
C SER A 230 -10.48 -19.74 -11.83
N VAL A 231 -10.42 -18.61 -12.52
CA VAL A 231 -10.45 -18.54 -13.98
C VAL A 231 -9.11 -18.94 -14.62
N LEU A 232 -7.99 -18.68 -13.95
CA LEU A 232 -6.67 -19.12 -14.40
C LEU A 232 -6.54 -20.65 -14.53
N LEU A 233 -7.41 -21.40 -13.88
CA LEU A 233 -7.40 -22.87 -13.93
C LEU A 233 -8.26 -23.46 -15.07
N GLN A 234 -8.92 -22.64 -15.87
CA GLN A 234 -9.89 -23.08 -16.88
C GLN A 234 -9.39 -22.80 -18.29
N PRO A 235 -9.13 -23.82 -19.12
CA PRO A 235 -8.97 -23.61 -20.55
C PRO A 235 -10.32 -23.17 -21.15
N ILE A 236 -10.29 -22.44 -22.25
CA ILE A 236 -11.51 -22.13 -22.98
C ILE A 236 -12.03 -23.42 -23.61
N THR A 237 -13.20 -23.85 -23.16
CA THR A 237 -13.87 -25.05 -23.68
C THR A 237 -15.10 -24.60 -24.48
N GLY A 238 -15.32 -25.20 -25.63
CA GLY A 238 -16.51 -24.88 -26.42
C GLY A 238 -16.36 -25.08 -27.92
N GLY A 239 -15.32 -25.74 -28.39
CA GLY A 239 -15.15 -26.11 -29.81
C GLY A 239 -15.03 -24.95 -30.79
N THR A 240 -15.10 -23.72 -30.33
CA THR A 240 -14.94 -22.50 -31.12
C THR A 240 -13.66 -21.81 -30.70
N MET A 241 -12.75 -21.61 -31.63
CA MET A 241 -11.56 -20.78 -31.42
C MET A 241 -12.03 -19.33 -31.37
N PHE A 242 -12.10 -18.77 -30.17
CA PHE A 242 -12.28 -17.33 -30.03
C PHE A 242 -10.94 -16.62 -30.24
N THR A 243 -10.91 -15.62 -31.09
CA THR A 243 -9.79 -14.69 -31.13
C THR A 243 -9.83 -13.79 -29.90
N LEU A 244 -8.69 -13.17 -29.55
CA LEU A 244 -8.65 -12.19 -28.47
C LEU A 244 -9.68 -11.07 -28.67
N ASP A 245 -9.85 -10.60 -29.90
CA ASP A 245 -10.86 -9.58 -30.25
C ASP A 245 -12.29 -10.07 -30.01
N GLN A 246 -12.59 -11.33 -30.33
CA GLN A 246 -13.90 -11.92 -30.03
C GLN A 246 -14.12 -12.06 -28.53
N LEU A 247 -13.09 -12.46 -27.78
CA LEU A 247 -13.15 -12.53 -26.31
C LEU A 247 -13.34 -11.16 -25.65
N LEU A 248 -12.83 -10.11 -26.24
CA LEU A 248 -12.99 -8.74 -25.73
C LEU A 248 -14.30 -8.08 -26.17
N ASN A 249 -14.88 -8.47 -27.31
CA ASN A 249 -15.99 -7.80 -27.92
C ASN A 249 -17.31 -8.56 -27.89
N GLU A 250 -17.31 -9.87 -27.67
CA GLU A 250 -18.53 -10.67 -27.65
C GLU A 250 -18.91 -11.15 -26.25
N GLN A 251 -20.13 -10.84 -25.85
CA GLN A 251 -20.82 -11.37 -24.66
C GLN A 251 -21.26 -12.84 -24.82
N THR A 252 -20.65 -13.60 -25.71
CA THR A 252 -21.01 -15.01 -25.95
C THR A 252 -20.26 -15.93 -25.03
N TYR A 253 -20.52 -15.78 -23.72
CA TYR A 253 -20.27 -16.90 -22.82
C TYR A 253 -21.48 -17.84 -22.88
N PRO A 254 -21.26 -19.16 -22.94
CA PRO A 254 -22.34 -20.07 -22.59
C PRO A 254 -22.89 -19.63 -21.24
N ASP A 255 -24.21 -19.58 -21.14
CA ASP A 255 -24.89 -19.21 -19.90
C ASP A 255 -24.61 -20.28 -18.83
N PHE A 256 -23.52 -20.13 -18.12
CA PHE A 256 -23.18 -20.96 -16.98
C PHE A 256 -23.91 -20.53 -15.70
N SER A 257 -24.86 -19.60 -15.80
CA SER A 257 -25.65 -19.14 -14.64
C SER A 257 -26.46 -20.25 -13.99
N SER A 258 -26.73 -21.34 -14.73
CA SER A 258 -27.35 -22.56 -14.18
C SER A 258 -26.38 -23.49 -13.45
N LEU A 259 -25.06 -23.29 -13.60
CA LEU A 259 -24.03 -23.99 -12.86
C LEU A 259 -23.79 -23.28 -11.52
N ASP A 260 -23.43 -24.06 -10.51
CA ASP A 260 -23.04 -23.52 -9.19
C ASP A 260 -21.99 -22.43 -9.35
N SER A 261 -21.98 -21.43 -8.47
CA SER A 261 -21.05 -20.28 -8.46
C SER A 261 -19.55 -20.68 -8.47
N SER A 262 -19.23 -21.95 -8.19
CA SER A 262 -17.90 -22.52 -8.34
C SER A 262 -17.45 -22.70 -9.80
N TYR A 263 -18.35 -22.59 -10.76
CA TYR A 263 -18.09 -22.68 -12.20
C TYR A 263 -18.14 -21.30 -12.88
N ASP A 264 -18.05 -20.22 -12.10
CA ASP A 264 -18.06 -18.88 -12.64
C ASP A 264 -16.86 -18.67 -13.59
N THR A 265 -17.17 -18.67 -14.88
CA THR A 265 -16.22 -18.56 -16.00
C THR A 265 -16.09 -17.14 -16.50
N ALA A 266 -16.08 -16.16 -15.61
CA ALA A 266 -15.85 -14.78 -15.99
C ALA A 266 -14.51 -14.63 -16.72
N ASN A 267 -14.55 -14.05 -17.93
CA ASN A 267 -13.31 -13.74 -18.68
C ASN A 267 -12.46 -12.72 -17.90
N PRO A 268 -11.24 -13.08 -17.47
CA PRO A 268 -10.42 -12.20 -16.64
C PRO A 268 -10.00 -10.92 -17.34
N LEU A 269 -9.85 -10.93 -18.66
CA LEU A 269 -9.54 -9.72 -19.45
C LEU A 269 -10.74 -8.77 -19.46
N ILE A 270 -11.94 -9.28 -19.70
CA ILE A 270 -13.16 -8.47 -19.64
C ILE A 270 -13.36 -7.94 -18.23
N GLN A 271 -13.22 -8.78 -17.19
CA GLN A 271 -13.36 -8.35 -15.81
C GLN A 271 -12.38 -7.23 -15.44
N ASN A 272 -11.14 -7.34 -15.91
CA ASN A 272 -10.15 -6.30 -15.71
C ASN A 272 -10.49 -4.98 -16.40
N LEU A 273 -11.14 -5.04 -17.58
CA LEU A 273 -11.59 -3.87 -18.34
C LEU A 273 -12.94 -3.32 -17.85
N ALA A 274 -13.81 -4.21 -17.38
CA ALA A 274 -15.16 -3.87 -16.92
C ALA A 274 -15.18 -3.11 -15.59
N SER A 275 -14.09 -3.13 -14.86
CA SER A 275 -13.99 -2.46 -13.56
C SER A 275 -12.76 -1.57 -13.52
N THR A 276 -12.94 -0.36 -13.01
CA THR A 276 -11.85 0.60 -12.83
C THR A 276 -11.77 1.03 -11.38
N SER A 277 -10.55 1.17 -10.89
CA SER A 277 -10.26 1.72 -9.56
C SER A 277 -9.18 2.79 -9.69
N LYS A 278 -9.41 3.94 -9.09
CA LYS A 278 -8.44 5.05 -9.06
C LYS A 278 -8.28 5.53 -7.64
N LYS A 279 -7.03 5.69 -7.21
CA LYS A 279 -6.71 6.31 -5.93
C LYS A 279 -5.71 7.44 -6.15
N HIS A 280 -6.09 8.64 -5.79
CA HIS A 280 -5.21 9.81 -5.76
C HIS A 280 -4.88 10.15 -4.32
N SER A 281 -3.60 10.12 -3.97
CA SER A 281 -3.12 10.45 -2.62
C SER A 281 -2.18 11.65 -2.69
N ARG A 282 -2.28 12.53 -1.70
CA ARG A 282 -1.39 13.67 -1.51
C ARG A 282 -0.90 13.64 -0.08
N LEU A 283 0.39 13.89 0.08
CA LEU A 283 1.04 13.98 1.38
C LEU A 283 1.87 15.25 1.41
N PHE A 284 1.71 16.03 2.47
CA PHE A 284 2.57 17.15 2.78
C PHE A 284 3.11 16.98 4.20
N THR A 285 4.42 17.09 4.35
CA THR A 285 5.07 17.04 5.67
C THR A 285 6.06 18.17 5.78
N VAL A 286 6.05 18.84 6.91
CA VAL A 286 7.09 19.81 7.31
C VAL A 286 7.56 19.47 8.71
N ASN A 287 8.89 19.38 8.86
CA ASN A 287 9.59 19.19 10.10
C ASN A 287 10.51 20.39 10.31
N ALA A 288 10.50 20.98 11.48
CA ALA A 288 11.39 22.08 11.82
C ALA A 288 11.94 21.90 13.23
N GLY A 289 13.23 22.14 13.39
CA GLY A 289 13.93 22.09 14.68
C GLY A 289 14.77 23.33 14.91
N LEU A 290 14.75 23.82 16.15
CA LEU A 290 15.59 24.90 16.60
C LEU A 290 16.38 24.43 17.82
N GLU A 291 17.69 24.56 17.75
CA GLU A 291 18.61 24.08 18.76
C GLU A 291 19.46 25.21 19.32
N PHE A 292 19.63 25.24 20.65
CA PHE A 292 20.36 26.26 21.38
C PHE A 292 21.41 25.62 22.27
N ASP A 293 22.67 25.96 22.06
CA ASP A 293 23.76 25.61 22.98
C ASP A 293 23.96 26.72 24.01
N PHE A 294 23.96 26.37 25.29
CA PHE A 294 24.17 27.34 26.38
C PHE A 294 24.96 26.71 27.54
N LEU A 295 25.55 27.55 28.35
CA LEU A 295 26.36 27.15 29.53
C LEU A 295 27.38 26.08 29.22
N LYS A 296 27.94 26.02 28.01
CA LYS A 296 28.96 25.08 27.50
C LYS A 296 28.59 23.57 27.51
N HIS A 297 27.60 23.17 28.31
CA HIS A 297 27.29 21.77 28.55
C HIS A 297 25.85 21.41 28.25
N PHE A 298 25.04 22.40 27.96
CA PHE A 298 23.60 22.21 27.72
C PHE A 298 23.25 22.53 26.28
N THR A 299 22.42 21.67 25.72
CA THR A 299 21.78 21.89 24.43
C THR A 299 20.27 21.73 24.61
N TRP A 300 19.50 22.78 24.36
CA TRP A 300 18.05 22.70 24.28
C TRP A 300 17.62 22.66 22.83
N ARG A 301 16.75 21.71 22.51
CA ARG A 301 16.15 21.57 21.19
C ARG A 301 14.62 21.60 21.32
N THR A 302 13.96 22.46 20.56
CA THR A 302 12.54 22.40 20.29
C THR A 302 12.35 22.02 18.83
N ALA A 303 11.49 21.04 18.56
CA ALA A 303 11.26 20.59 17.21
C ALA A 303 9.78 20.26 17.00
N GLY A 304 9.26 20.55 15.82
CA GLY A 304 7.88 20.33 15.44
C GLY A 304 7.77 19.61 14.09
N SER A 305 6.74 18.80 13.97
CA SER A 305 6.35 18.14 12.72
C SER A 305 4.87 18.41 12.47
N TYR A 306 4.53 18.68 11.22
CA TYR A 306 3.16 18.70 10.75
C TYR A 306 3.05 17.85 9.49
N THR A 307 2.12 16.90 9.47
CA THR A 307 1.82 16.04 8.33
C THR A 307 0.35 16.17 8.00
N TRP A 308 0.06 16.48 6.75
CA TRP A 308 -1.28 16.44 6.17
C TRP A 308 -1.31 15.42 5.06
N SER A 309 -2.36 14.59 5.03
CA SER A 309 -2.59 13.65 3.95
C SER A 309 -4.05 13.69 3.51
N ASN A 310 -4.26 13.52 2.21
CA ASN A 310 -5.58 13.41 1.61
C ASN A 310 -5.56 12.28 0.59
N ALA A 311 -6.61 11.45 0.56
CA ALA A 311 -6.79 10.43 -0.45
C ALA A 311 -8.22 10.44 -0.97
N LYS A 312 -8.35 10.42 -2.30
CA LYS A 312 -9.62 10.19 -3.01
C LYS A 312 -9.54 8.84 -3.71
N SER A 313 -10.46 7.95 -3.40
CA SER A 313 -10.62 6.65 -4.03
C SER A 313 -11.92 6.62 -4.82
N THR A 314 -11.89 6.07 -6.02
CA THR A 314 -13.07 5.84 -6.85
C THR A 314 -13.01 4.44 -7.43
N SER A 315 -14.13 3.74 -7.49
CA SER A 315 -14.26 2.51 -8.26
C SER A 315 -15.54 2.57 -9.10
N PHE A 316 -15.51 1.96 -10.27
CA PHE A 316 -16.66 1.88 -11.17
C PHE A 316 -16.64 0.53 -11.86
N ALA A 317 -17.80 -0.11 -11.97
CA ALA A 317 -18.00 -1.40 -12.61
C ALA A 317 -19.19 -1.30 -13.58
N ASP A 318 -18.92 -1.60 -14.84
CA ASP A 318 -19.90 -1.57 -15.91
C ASP A 318 -20.71 -2.88 -16.03
N GLU A 319 -21.57 -2.99 -17.04
CA GLU A 319 -22.44 -4.14 -17.28
C GLU A 319 -21.69 -5.45 -17.60
N ARG A 320 -20.40 -5.39 -17.90
CA ARG A 320 -19.58 -6.57 -18.17
C ARG A 320 -18.93 -7.11 -16.90
N SER A 321 -19.06 -6.40 -15.79
CA SER A 321 -18.46 -6.80 -14.51
C SER A 321 -19.19 -7.97 -13.88
N THR A 322 -18.46 -8.82 -13.12
CA THR A 322 -19.05 -9.92 -12.36
C THR A 322 -20.14 -9.43 -11.41
N SER A 323 -19.96 -8.26 -10.80
CA SER A 323 -20.97 -7.68 -9.88
C SER A 323 -22.30 -7.37 -10.57
N TYR A 324 -22.26 -6.95 -11.82
CA TYR A 324 -23.47 -6.74 -12.62
C TYR A 324 -24.07 -8.08 -13.07
N ILE A 325 -23.24 -8.99 -13.61
CA ILE A 325 -23.71 -10.27 -14.17
C ILE A 325 -24.40 -11.10 -13.08
N MET A 326 -23.87 -11.14 -11.87
CA MET A 326 -24.45 -11.91 -10.76
C MET A 326 -25.73 -11.29 -10.18
N ASP A 327 -25.89 -9.99 -10.25
CA ASP A 327 -27.07 -9.30 -9.71
C ASP A 327 -27.40 -8.02 -10.48
N PRO A 328 -27.88 -8.16 -11.73
CA PRO A 328 -28.18 -7.01 -12.58
C PRO A 328 -29.36 -6.17 -12.05
N VAL A 329 -30.28 -6.77 -11.32
CA VAL A 329 -31.48 -6.12 -10.82
C VAL A 329 -31.23 -5.26 -9.58
N ASN A 330 -30.49 -5.77 -8.59
CA ASN A 330 -30.27 -5.06 -7.34
C ASN A 330 -28.97 -4.27 -7.34
N THR A 331 -27.91 -4.81 -7.93
CA THR A 331 -26.60 -4.16 -8.01
C THR A 331 -26.49 -3.31 -9.28
N GLY A 332 -26.71 -3.88 -10.45
CA GLY A 332 -26.61 -3.16 -11.71
C GLY A 332 -25.19 -2.59 -11.94
N ILE A 333 -25.08 -1.61 -12.84
CA ILE A 333 -23.87 -0.81 -13.00
C ILE A 333 -23.65 -0.05 -11.70
N ASN A 334 -22.44 -0.14 -11.14
CA ASN A 334 -22.19 0.34 -9.78
C ASN A 334 -20.83 1.04 -9.63
N GLY A 335 -20.68 1.76 -8.53
CA GLY A 335 -19.44 2.43 -8.24
C GLY A 335 -19.34 2.93 -6.81
N SER A 336 -18.19 3.40 -6.43
CA SER A 336 -17.98 4.01 -5.12
C SER A 336 -17.06 5.23 -5.20
N ILE A 337 -17.28 6.16 -4.30
CA ILE A 337 -16.42 7.32 -4.07
C ILE A 337 -16.09 7.35 -2.59
N GLY A 338 -14.80 7.42 -2.27
CA GLY A 338 -14.33 7.61 -0.91
C GLY A 338 -13.34 8.75 -0.85
N ASN A 339 -13.42 9.56 0.21
CA ASN A 339 -12.43 10.58 0.53
C ASN A 339 -11.98 10.36 1.97
N SER A 340 -10.69 10.53 2.21
CA SER A 340 -10.13 10.57 3.54
C SER A 340 -9.13 11.70 3.64
N GLU A 341 -9.15 12.39 4.76
CA GLU A 341 -8.21 13.44 5.11
C GLU A 341 -7.70 13.20 6.51
N SER A 342 -6.43 13.42 6.73
CA SER A 342 -5.86 13.34 8.06
C SER A 342 -4.74 14.35 8.25
N TYR A 343 -4.61 14.82 9.48
CA TYR A 343 -3.46 15.59 9.88
C TYR A 343 -2.91 15.10 11.22
N LYS A 344 -1.62 15.21 11.33
CA LYS A 344 -0.87 14.87 12.53
C LYS A 344 0.13 15.96 12.81
N TRP A 345 0.23 16.39 14.06
CA TRP A 345 1.32 17.24 14.49
C TRP A 345 2.00 16.66 15.73
N GLN A 346 3.27 16.98 15.85
CA GLN A 346 4.12 16.57 16.95
C GLN A 346 4.99 17.76 17.34
N VAL A 347 5.14 17.98 18.64
CA VAL A 347 6.11 18.93 19.21
C VAL A 347 6.92 18.21 20.25
N THR A 348 8.24 18.31 20.14
CA THR A 348 9.19 17.65 21.04
C THR A 348 10.17 18.71 21.58
N ASN A 349 10.30 18.77 22.89
CA ASN A 349 11.27 19.60 23.58
C ASN A 349 12.26 18.69 24.30
N THR A 350 13.56 18.91 24.11
CA THR A 350 14.62 18.15 24.77
C THR A 350 15.68 19.05 25.37
N LEU A 351 16.15 18.68 26.55
CA LEU A 351 17.29 19.29 27.19
C LEU A 351 18.38 18.22 27.35
N ASN A 352 19.49 18.43 26.68
CA ASN A 352 20.66 17.56 26.76
C ASN A 352 21.74 18.21 27.63
N TYR A 353 22.32 17.42 28.51
CA TYR A 353 23.51 17.78 29.29
C TYR A 353 24.66 16.82 28.93
N HIS A 354 25.81 17.38 28.63
CA HIS A 354 27.01 16.59 28.33
C HIS A 354 28.22 17.18 29.01
N GLN A 355 28.91 16.35 29.83
CA GLN A 355 30.17 16.77 30.47
C GLN A 355 31.08 15.57 30.76
N THR A 356 32.38 15.84 30.67
CA THR A 356 33.44 14.88 31.11
C THR A 356 34.14 15.44 32.33
N PHE A 357 34.08 14.70 33.45
CA PHE A 357 34.77 15.02 34.70
C PHE A 357 36.03 14.20 34.84
N ALA A 358 37.08 14.81 35.40
CA ALA A 358 38.36 14.15 35.67
C ALA A 358 38.90 13.31 34.50
N LYS A 359 38.58 13.68 33.26
CA LYS A 359 38.95 12.98 32.00
C LYS A 359 38.42 11.53 31.87
N LYS A 360 37.78 10.98 32.91
CA LYS A 360 37.34 9.57 32.93
C LYS A 360 35.84 9.38 33.08
N HIS A 361 35.12 10.34 33.65
CA HIS A 361 33.70 10.23 33.93
C HIS A 361 32.92 11.01 32.88
N LYS A 362 32.40 10.34 31.87
CA LYS A 362 31.53 10.96 30.82
C LYS A 362 30.09 10.78 31.26
N ILE A 363 29.36 11.88 31.42
CA ILE A 363 27.91 11.90 31.74
C ILE A 363 27.21 12.56 30.60
N THR A 364 26.15 11.87 30.07
CA THR A 364 25.20 12.43 29.17
C THR A 364 23.78 12.20 29.71
N ALA A 365 23.06 13.27 29.96
CA ALA A 365 21.67 13.21 30.41
C ALA A 365 20.74 13.89 29.42
N LEU A 366 19.58 13.30 29.18
CA LEU A 366 18.52 13.81 28.33
C LEU A 366 17.22 13.89 29.16
N LEU A 367 16.55 15.01 29.11
CA LEU A 367 15.16 15.17 29.55
C LEU A 367 14.33 15.60 28.34
N GLY A 368 13.16 15.05 28.18
CA GLY A 368 12.32 15.35 27.05
C GLY A 368 10.83 15.38 27.41
N GLN A 369 10.11 16.21 26.66
CA GLN A 369 8.65 16.29 26.62
C GLN A 369 8.23 16.22 25.18
N GLU A 370 7.20 15.42 24.89
CA GLU A 370 6.63 15.28 23.56
C GLU A 370 5.11 15.37 23.63
N THR A 371 4.52 16.02 22.66
CA THR A 371 3.07 16.02 22.45
C THR A 371 2.79 15.67 21.00
N THR A 372 1.92 14.70 20.79
CA THR A 372 1.42 14.32 19.46
C THR A 372 -0.09 14.42 19.44
N TYR A 373 -0.63 14.87 18.32
CA TYR A 373 -2.06 14.85 18.05
C TYR A 373 -2.28 14.41 16.61
N SER A 374 -3.28 13.59 16.41
CA SER A 374 -3.71 13.16 15.09
C SER A 374 -5.22 13.20 14.99
N GLU A 375 -5.71 13.58 13.83
CA GLU A 375 -7.12 13.60 13.49
C GLU A 375 -7.32 13.08 12.08
N SER A 376 -8.39 12.33 11.87
CA SER A 376 -8.73 11.76 10.57
C SER A 376 -10.23 11.82 10.34
N GLU A 377 -10.60 12.27 9.16
CA GLU A 377 -11.96 12.28 8.66
C GLU A 377 -12.06 11.43 7.40
N SER A 378 -13.15 10.73 7.26
CA SER A 378 -13.44 9.94 6.06
C SER A 378 -14.92 9.99 5.71
N ASN A 379 -15.20 9.95 4.43
CA ASN A 379 -16.55 9.75 3.93
C ASN A 379 -16.51 8.84 2.70
N SER A 380 -17.54 8.02 2.56
CA SER A 380 -17.68 7.18 1.38
C SER A 380 -19.15 7.04 0.98
N MET A 381 -19.33 6.78 -0.30
CA MET A 381 -20.64 6.56 -0.92
C MET A 381 -20.50 5.39 -1.90
N THR A 382 -21.38 4.41 -1.75
CA THR A 382 -21.55 3.31 -2.71
C THR A 382 -22.82 3.59 -3.52
N LEU A 383 -22.69 3.52 -4.81
CA LEU A 383 -23.71 3.85 -5.81
C LEU A 383 -24.04 2.61 -6.63
N ASN A 384 -25.29 2.47 -7.03
CA ASN A 384 -25.72 1.38 -7.89
C ASN A 384 -26.79 1.82 -8.89
N LYS A 385 -27.11 0.94 -9.86
CA LYS A 385 -28.13 1.15 -10.88
C LYS A 385 -27.90 2.42 -11.69
N PHE A 386 -26.67 2.66 -12.12
CA PHE A 386 -26.45 3.66 -13.17
C PHE A 386 -27.18 3.24 -14.43
N PRO A 387 -27.90 4.15 -15.10
CA PRO A 387 -28.69 3.80 -16.27
C PRO A 387 -27.84 3.44 -17.50
N VAL A 388 -26.64 4.01 -17.59
CA VAL A 388 -25.68 3.79 -18.68
C VAL A 388 -24.24 3.91 -18.15
N PRO A 389 -23.27 3.17 -18.72
CA PRO A 389 -21.88 3.22 -18.27
C PRO A 389 -21.12 4.49 -18.69
N ASN A 390 -21.59 5.19 -19.71
CA ASN A 390 -20.82 6.24 -20.40
C ASN A 390 -20.48 7.47 -19.55
N HIS A 391 -21.26 7.75 -18.50
CA HIS A 391 -21.00 8.88 -17.60
C HIS A 391 -20.08 8.50 -16.44
N GLY A 392 -19.90 7.20 -16.18
CA GLY A 392 -19.10 6.73 -15.04
C GLY A 392 -19.54 7.40 -13.73
N LEU A 393 -18.57 7.91 -12.98
CA LEU A 393 -18.79 8.65 -11.72
C LEU A 393 -18.83 10.18 -11.92
N ASP A 394 -18.87 10.68 -13.15
CA ASP A 394 -18.88 12.14 -13.41
C ASP A 394 -20.25 12.74 -13.10
N ASP A 395 -21.32 11.95 -13.27
CA ASP A 395 -22.68 12.32 -12.85
C ASP A 395 -23.29 11.24 -11.95
N ILE A 396 -23.14 11.42 -10.66
CA ILE A 396 -23.70 10.50 -9.65
C ILE A 396 -25.18 10.73 -9.35
N SER A 397 -25.78 11.81 -9.87
CA SER A 397 -27.19 12.14 -9.60
C SER A 397 -28.16 11.15 -10.26
N VAL A 398 -27.70 10.46 -11.30
CA VAL A 398 -28.49 9.47 -12.05
C VAL A 398 -28.52 8.08 -11.42
N ALA A 399 -27.66 7.84 -10.42
CA ALA A 399 -27.53 6.55 -9.72
C ALA A 399 -28.28 6.55 -8.39
N ASN A 400 -28.59 5.36 -7.90
CA ASN A 400 -29.10 5.19 -6.54
C ASN A 400 -27.97 5.12 -5.53
N VAL A 401 -28.14 5.78 -4.40
CA VAL A 401 -27.24 5.64 -3.26
C VAL A 401 -27.58 4.35 -2.53
N LYS A 402 -26.68 3.36 -2.59
CA LYS A 402 -26.81 2.08 -1.90
C LYS A 402 -26.39 2.21 -0.43
N GLU A 403 -25.27 2.86 -0.18
CA GLU A 403 -24.68 3.02 1.14
C GLU A 403 -23.91 4.32 1.24
N LYS A 404 -23.92 4.93 2.41
CA LYS A 404 -23.09 6.08 2.73
C LYS A 404 -22.54 5.92 4.14
N SER A 405 -21.28 6.29 4.33
CA SER A 405 -20.64 6.27 5.64
C SER A 405 -19.77 7.49 5.84
N SER A 406 -19.60 7.89 7.09
CA SER A 406 -18.63 8.89 7.49
C SER A 406 -17.97 8.45 8.79
N GLY A 407 -16.70 8.79 8.93
CA GLY A 407 -15.94 8.51 10.14
C GLY A 407 -15.14 9.75 10.53
N HIS A 408 -15.05 9.98 11.83
CA HIS A 408 -14.18 10.98 12.42
C HIS A 408 -13.49 10.37 13.63
N SER A 409 -12.18 10.52 13.72
CA SER A 409 -11.38 10.04 14.84
C SER A 409 -10.27 11.01 15.17
N HIS A 410 -9.96 11.12 16.45
CA HIS A 410 -8.83 11.90 16.92
C HIS A 410 -8.14 11.21 18.09
N SER A 411 -6.85 11.42 18.23
CA SER A 411 -6.07 10.92 19.36
C SER A 411 -4.93 11.86 19.70
N GLY A 412 -4.59 11.91 20.99
CA GLY A 412 -3.49 12.70 21.51
C GLY A 412 -2.66 11.92 22.51
N ILE A 413 -1.35 12.15 22.51
CA ILE A 413 -0.41 11.56 23.48
C ILE A 413 0.47 12.70 23.99
N VAL A 414 0.63 12.77 25.31
CA VAL A 414 1.63 13.60 25.98
C VAL A 414 2.60 12.69 26.68
N SER A 415 3.90 12.93 26.48
CA SER A 415 4.96 12.05 26.99
C SER A 415 6.03 12.87 27.69
N PHE A 416 6.57 12.30 28.77
CA PHE A 416 7.77 12.78 29.46
C PHE A 416 8.78 11.66 29.51
N PHE A 417 10.02 11.95 29.19
CA PHE A 417 11.07 10.93 29.16
C PHE A 417 12.42 11.46 29.63
N GLY A 418 13.22 10.56 30.14
CA GLY A 418 14.59 10.85 30.55
C GLY A 418 15.51 9.68 30.25
N ARG A 419 16.76 9.99 29.96
CA ARG A 419 17.83 9.01 29.80
C ARG A 419 19.10 9.53 30.46
N LEU A 420 19.79 8.66 31.15
CA LEU A 420 21.11 8.89 31.72
C LEU A 420 22.10 7.86 31.15
N ASN A 421 23.16 8.34 30.54
CA ASN A 421 24.29 7.53 30.14
C ASN A 421 25.50 7.96 30.98
N TYR A 422 26.09 7.00 31.68
CA TYR A 422 27.34 7.18 32.41
C TYR A 422 28.42 6.22 31.86
N ASN A 423 29.57 6.77 31.51
CA ASN A 423 30.69 6.01 30.99
C ASN A 423 31.92 6.35 31.82
N TYR A 424 32.50 5.33 32.47
CA TYR A 424 33.71 5.45 33.21
C TYR A 424 34.89 4.83 32.46
N ASP A 425 35.86 5.67 32.08
CA ASP A 425 37.14 5.29 31.45
C ASP A 425 36.98 4.40 30.21
N GLU A 426 35.85 4.54 29.51
CA GLU A 426 35.44 3.70 28.34
C GLU A 426 35.37 2.18 28.64
N ARG A 427 35.33 1.81 29.94
CA ARG A 427 35.31 0.41 30.41
C ARG A 427 33.97 0.01 31.00
N TYR A 428 33.32 0.92 31.71
CA TYR A 428 32.05 0.65 32.36
C TYR A 428 30.99 1.65 31.83
N ILE A 429 29.97 1.11 31.21
CA ILE A 429 28.91 1.90 30.62
C ILE A 429 27.60 1.51 31.31
N LEU A 430 26.88 2.51 31.84
CA LEU A 430 25.55 2.35 32.40
C LEU A 430 24.58 3.23 31.63
N THR A 431 23.45 2.67 31.18
CA THR A 431 22.36 3.40 30.60
C THR A 431 21.07 3.15 31.38
N ALA A 432 20.37 4.21 31.76
CA ALA A 432 19.06 4.14 32.37
C ALA A 432 18.10 5.05 31.59
N SER A 433 16.89 4.57 31.33
CA SER A 433 15.84 5.33 30.63
C SER A 433 14.52 5.16 31.38
N LEU A 434 13.71 6.20 31.40
CA LEU A 434 12.34 6.17 31.92
C LEU A 434 11.46 7.03 31.02
N ARG A 435 10.26 6.53 30.69
CA ARG A 435 9.27 7.26 29.92
C ARG A 435 7.88 7.09 30.54
N ALA A 436 7.10 8.16 30.55
CA ALA A 436 5.68 8.16 30.89
C ALA A 436 4.88 8.69 29.72
N ASP A 437 3.92 7.92 29.26
CA ASP A 437 2.99 8.28 28.15
C ASP A 437 1.56 8.39 28.67
N GLY A 438 0.93 9.54 28.44
CA GLY A 438 -0.48 9.77 28.72
C GLY A 438 -1.27 9.84 27.41
N SER A 439 -2.17 8.87 27.18
CA SER A 439 -2.95 8.77 25.93
C SER A 439 -4.42 9.11 26.14
N SER A 440 -5.00 9.89 25.20
CA SER A 440 -6.43 10.20 25.18
C SER A 440 -7.33 9.00 24.87
N ASN A 441 -6.76 7.89 24.36
CA ASN A 441 -7.50 6.69 23.98
C ASN A 441 -7.95 5.85 25.19
N PHE A 442 -7.41 6.14 26.38
CA PHE A 442 -7.75 5.44 27.60
C PHE A 442 -8.65 6.28 28.52
N ALA A 443 -9.41 5.60 29.37
CA ALA A 443 -10.23 6.25 30.39
C ALA A 443 -9.38 7.16 31.29
N PRO A 444 -9.94 8.24 31.85
CA PRO A 444 -9.18 9.26 32.62
C PRO A 444 -8.24 8.70 33.67
N ASP A 445 -8.66 7.65 34.41
CA ASP A 445 -7.88 7.05 35.49
C ASP A 445 -6.81 6.05 35.02
N HIS A 446 -6.74 5.73 33.71
CA HIS A 446 -5.85 4.74 33.12
C HIS A 446 -5.02 5.31 31.96
N ARG A 447 -4.92 6.63 31.83
CA ARG A 447 -4.26 7.28 30.68
C ARG A 447 -2.74 7.13 30.69
N TRP A 448 -2.13 6.94 31.84
CA TRP A 448 -0.68 6.96 31.97
C TRP A 448 -0.07 5.55 32.05
N GLY A 449 0.93 5.32 31.20
CA GLY A 449 1.79 4.13 31.22
C GLY A 449 3.24 4.52 31.43
N TRP A 450 4.00 3.65 32.11
CA TRP A 450 5.42 3.84 32.39
C TRP A 450 6.26 2.77 31.70
N PHE A 451 7.38 3.15 31.14
CA PHE A 451 8.27 2.28 30.36
C PHE A 451 9.71 2.46 30.74
#